data_098062cdc4f69fb344a8879210ac9b41
#
_entry.id   098062cdc4f69fb344a8879210ac9b41
#
_cell.length_a   1.000
_cell.length_b   1.000
_cell.length_c   1.000
_cell.angle_alpha   90.00
_cell.angle_beta   90.00
_cell.angle_gamma   90.00
#
_symmetry.space_group_name_H-M   'P 1'
#
loop_
_entity.id
_entity.type
_entity.pdbx_description
1 polymer ?
#
loop_
_entity_poly.entity_id
_entity_poly.type
_entity_poly.pdbx_seq_one_letter_code
_entity_poly.pdbx_strand_id
1 'polypeptide(L)'
;MNKKYPFTQRRLSENTVLRKFSRTLSESQLVWHRDRHDRVIEVVRGEGWMFQRDNSIPVHINEGSVFRINANEWHRLIKGRGDLVIKIHEAKKKKLTKKQMILLSKWNVQ
;
A
#
# COMPACT_ATOMS: atom_id res chain seq x y z
N MET A 1 -22.49 7.46 -13.10
CA MET A 1 -21.04 7.39 -13.11
C MET A 1 -20.51 6.39 -12.10
N ASN A 2 -19.67 5.51 -12.52
CA ASN A 2 -19.17 4.46 -11.67
C ASN A 2 -17.92 4.89 -10.91
N LYS A 3 -18.00 4.78 -9.63
CA LYS A 3 -16.86 4.99 -8.80
C LYS A 3 -16.10 3.68 -8.68
N LYS A 4 -14.91 3.62 -9.24
CA LYS A 4 -14.14 2.38 -9.30
C LYS A 4 -13.38 2.06 -8.02
N TYR A 5 -13.02 3.09 -7.28
CA TYR A 5 -12.19 2.91 -6.09
C TYR A 5 -12.85 3.51 -4.86
N PRO A 6 -12.68 2.87 -3.71
CA PRO A 6 -13.24 3.40 -2.45
C PRO A 6 -12.41 4.54 -1.86
N PHE A 7 -11.53 5.12 -2.66
CA PHE A 7 -10.62 6.16 -2.17
C PHE A 7 -10.38 7.21 -3.26
N THR A 8 -9.87 8.35 -2.81
CA THR A 8 -9.28 9.35 -3.68
C THR A 8 -7.78 9.36 -3.42
N GLN A 9 -6.99 9.84 -4.37
CA GLN A 9 -5.56 9.92 -4.12
C GLN A 9 -4.90 11.00 -4.95
N ARG A 10 -3.75 11.43 -4.46
CA ARG A 10 -2.92 12.44 -5.10
C ARG A 10 -1.48 11.95 -5.11
N ARG A 11 -0.84 12.07 -6.26
CA ARG A 11 0.56 11.69 -6.37
C ARG A 11 1.45 12.76 -5.75
N LEU A 12 2.33 12.34 -4.85
CA LEU A 12 3.29 13.23 -4.20
C LEU A 12 4.65 13.19 -4.87
N SER A 13 5.03 12.04 -5.39
CA SER A 13 6.30 11.86 -6.10
C SER A 13 6.17 10.67 -7.05
N GLU A 14 7.26 10.29 -7.69
CA GLU A 14 7.25 9.16 -8.61
C GLU A 14 6.77 7.86 -7.95
N ASN A 15 7.16 7.65 -6.69
CA ASN A 15 6.87 6.40 -5.98
C ASN A 15 5.95 6.55 -4.78
N THR A 16 5.37 7.72 -4.57
CA THR A 16 4.58 7.97 -3.37
C THR A 16 3.26 8.62 -3.71
N VAL A 17 2.19 8.10 -3.13
CA VAL A 17 0.86 8.69 -3.25
C VAL A 17 0.28 8.93 -1.87
N LEU A 18 -0.57 9.95 -1.78
CA LEU A 18 -1.40 10.21 -0.61
C LEU A 18 -2.80 9.73 -0.93
N ARG A 19 -3.32 8.79 -0.15
CA ARG A 19 -4.61 8.18 -0.41
C ARG A 19 -5.54 8.43 0.76
N LYS A 20 -6.78 8.80 0.43
CA LYS A 20 -7.80 9.08 1.44
C LYS A 20 -8.99 8.16 1.25
N PHE A 21 -9.38 7.49 2.33
CA PHE A 21 -10.60 6.70 2.41
C PHE A 21 -11.60 7.49 3.25
N SER A 22 -12.71 7.84 2.65
CA SER A 22 -13.74 8.62 3.34
C SER A 22 -14.46 7.76 4.37
N ARG A 23 -14.81 8.37 5.49
CA ARG A 23 -15.65 7.73 6.50
C ARG A 23 -17.02 7.32 5.97
N THR A 24 -17.43 7.85 4.81
CA THR A 24 -18.74 7.54 4.22
C THR A 24 -18.72 6.36 3.27
N LEU A 25 -17.54 5.77 3.00
CA LEU A 25 -17.48 4.61 2.13
C LEU A 25 -18.16 3.41 2.78
N SER A 26 -18.63 2.48 1.94
CA SER A 26 -19.22 1.24 2.41
C SER A 26 -18.14 0.22 2.73
N GLU A 27 -18.28 -0.51 3.83
CA GLU A 27 -17.32 -1.57 4.19
C GLU A 27 -17.19 -2.62 3.11
N SER A 28 -18.25 -2.86 2.35
CA SER A 28 -18.22 -3.82 1.25
C SER A 28 -17.26 -3.44 0.13
N GLN A 29 -16.82 -2.18 0.10
CA GLN A 29 -15.84 -1.72 -0.89
C GLN A 29 -14.40 -2.04 -0.47
N LEU A 30 -14.19 -2.42 0.79
CA LEU A 30 -12.86 -2.74 1.32
C LEU A 30 -12.62 -4.23 1.20
N VAL A 31 -12.28 -4.66 0.00
CA VAL A 31 -12.15 -6.08 -0.32
C VAL A 31 -10.72 -6.57 -0.15
N TRP A 32 -10.59 -7.88 0.01
CA TRP A 32 -9.28 -8.53 -0.02
C TRP A 32 -8.66 -8.30 -1.38
N HIS A 33 -7.39 -7.92 -1.39
CA HIS A 33 -6.65 -7.70 -2.63
C HIS A 33 -5.15 -7.88 -2.38
N ARG A 34 -4.40 -7.88 -3.46
CA ARG A 34 -2.93 -7.94 -3.42
C ARG A 34 -2.36 -7.00 -4.47
N ASP A 35 -1.14 -6.58 -4.25
CA ASP A 35 -0.46 -5.63 -5.11
C ASP A 35 0.78 -6.25 -5.71
N ARG A 36 1.23 -5.71 -6.83
CA ARG A 36 2.39 -6.27 -7.54
C ARG A 36 3.73 -5.92 -6.91
N HIS A 37 3.77 -4.84 -6.16
CA HIS A 37 5.01 -4.30 -5.62
C HIS A 37 4.95 -4.22 -4.12
N ASP A 38 6.12 -4.27 -3.48
CA ASP A 38 6.22 -4.00 -2.06
C ASP A 38 5.80 -2.57 -1.79
N ARG A 39 5.15 -2.38 -0.66
CA ARG A 39 4.71 -1.05 -0.22
C ARG A 39 5.08 -0.82 1.22
N VAL A 40 5.42 0.43 1.53
CA VAL A 40 5.49 0.90 2.90
C VAL A 40 4.35 1.88 3.10
N ILE A 41 3.55 1.64 4.12
CA ILE A 41 2.39 2.44 4.43
C ILE A 41 2.67 3.28 5.66
N GLU A 42 2.38 4.55 5.57
CA GLU A 42 2.45 5.46 6.70
C GLU A 42 1.07 6.04 6.94
N VAL A 43 0.53 5.84 8.15
CA VAL A 43 -0.79 6.35 8.50
C VAL A 43 -0.64 7.81 8.92
N VAL A 44 -1.20 8.70 8.12
CA VAL A 44 -1.16 10.14 8.38
C VAL A 44 -2.30 10.54 9.31
N ARG A 45 -3.46 9.93 9.12
CA ARG A 45 -4.65 10.22 9.89
C ARG A 45 -5.56 9.01 9.87
N GLY A 46 -6.10 8.65 11.03
CA GLY A 46 -7.05 7.55 11.11
C GLY A 46 -7.35 7.21 12.55
N GLU A 47 -8.59 6.76 12.79
CA GLU A 47 -9.04 6.34 14.11
C GLU A 47 -9.87 5.09 14.00
N GLY A 48 -9.47 4.05 14.70
CA GLY A 48 -10.21 2.81 14.74
C GLY A 48 -10.13 1.95 13.50
N TRP A 49 -9.34 2.34 12.53
CA TRP A 49 -9.13 1.52 11.34
C TRP A 49 -8.21 0.35 11.65
N MET A 50 -8.40 -0.73 10.93
CA MET A 50 -7.58 -1.92 11.10
C MET A 50 -7.06 -2.41 9.77
N PHE A 51 -5.95 -3.12 9.84
CA PHE A 51 -5.33 -3.76 8.70
C PHE A 51 -5.26 -5.27 8.95
N GLN A 52 -5.59 -6.07 7.96
CA GLN A 52 -5.56 -7.51 8.10
C GLN A 52 -4.80 -8.15 6.95
N ARG A 53 -3.82 -8.98 7.29
CA ARG A 53 -3.09 -9.82 6.35
C ARG A 53 -3.77 -11.17 6.23
N ASP A 54 -3.52 -11.85 5.14
CA ASP A 54 -4.02 -13.21 4.95
C ASP A 54 -3.56 -14.10 6.12
N ASN A 55 -4.46 -14.94 6.59
CA ASN A 55 -4.20 -15.89 7.70
C ASN A 55 -3.74 -15.22 8.99
N SER A 56 -4.12 -13.98 9.20
CA SER A 56 -3.73 -13.22 10.38
C SER A 56 -4.94 -12.53 10.99
N ILE A 57 -4.83 -12.18 12.26
CA ILE A 57 -5.88 -11.39 12.90
C ILE A 57 -5.70 -9.92 12.52
N PRO A 58 -6.79 -9.15 12.48
CA PRO A 58 -6.69 -7.72 12.21
C PRO A 58 -5.87 -7.01 13.29
N VAL A 59 -5.11 -6.00 12.87
CA VAL A 59 -4.35 -5.16 13.79
C VAL A 59 -4.79 -3.71 13.64
N HIS A 60 -4.80 -2.98 14.72
CA HIS A 60 -5.10 -1.55 14.70
C HIS A 60 -4.00 -0.79 13.99
N ILE A 61 -4.40 0.18 13.18
CA ILE A 61 -3.48 1.13 12.58
C ILE A 61 -3.89 2.52 13.04
N ASN A 62 -2.95 3.23 13.61
CA ASN A 62 -3.19 4.54 14.19
C ASN A 62 -2.31 5.58 13.51
N GLU A 63 -2.65 6.84 13.74
CA GLU A 63 -1.82 7.94 13.25
C GLU A 63 -0.37 7.71 13.66
N GLY A 64 0.53 7.78 12.69
CA GLY A 64 1.94 7.52 12.91
C GLY A 64 2.38 6.08 12.71
N SER A 65 1.44 5.13 12.56
CA SER A 65 1.80 3.74 12.25
C SER A 65 2.52 3.65 10.92
N VAL A 66 3.56 2.84 10.87
CA VAL A 66 4.30 2.55 9.64
C VAL A 66 4.42 1.04 9.53
N PHE A 67 4.06 0.50 8.38
CA PHE A 67 4.16 -0.95 8.17
C PHE A 67 4.38 -1.27 6.69
N ARG A 68 4.89 -2.48 6.47
CA ARG A 68 5.20 -2.94 5.12
C ARG A 68 4.13 -3.93 4.65
N ILE A 69 3.79 -3.85 3.38
CA ILE A 69 2.97 -4.85 2.70
C ILE A 69 3.82 -5.44 1.59
N ASN A 70 4.05 -6.74 1.66
CA ASN A 70 4.87 -7.40 0.65
C ASN A 70 4.11 -7.57 -0.66
N ALA A 71 4.85 -7.58 -1.76
CA ALA A 71 4.28 -7.85 -3.07
C ALA A 71 3.48 -9.15 -3.04
N ASN A 72 2.32 -9.13 -3.67
CA ASN A 72 1.44 -10.28 -3.80
C ASN A 72 0.85 -10.84 -2.50
N GLU A 73 1.02 -10.13 -1.40
CA GLU A 73 0.44 -10.50 -0.12
C GLU A 73 -1.01 -10.05 -0.05
N TRP A 74 -1.94 -10.99 0.19
CA TRP A 74 -3.35 -10.67 0.34
C TRP A 74 -3.58 -9.90 1.63
N HIS A 75 -4.36 -8.82 1.53
CA HIS A 75 -4.65 -7.96 2.67
C HIS A 75 -5.91 -7.15 2.44
N ARG A 76 -6.38 -6.53 3.51
CA ARG A 76 -7.53 -5.62 3.45
C ARG A 76 -7.49 -4.62 4.58
N LEU A 77 -8.23 -3.53 4.41
CA LEU A 77 -8.51 -2.59 5.48
C LEU A 77 -9.87 -2.92 6.09
N ILE A 78 -10.02 -2.61 7.36
CA ILE A 78 -11.30 -2.69 8.05
C ILE A 78 -11.63 -1.29 8.52
N LYS A 79 -12.83 -0.84 8.19
CA LYS A 79 -13.25 0.54 8.38
C LYS A 79 -13.28 0.95 9.84
N GLY A 80 -12.74 2.14 10.11
CA GLY A 80 -12.81 2.79 11.41
C GLY A 80 -13.86 3.88 11.42
N ARG A 81 -13.69 4.86 12.32
CA ARG A 81 -14.70 5.91 12.52
C ARG A 81 -14.60 7.05 11.55
N GLY A 82 -13.43 7.62 11.40
CA GLY A 82 -13.24 8.81 10.58
C GLY A 82 -12.66 8.47 9.23
N ASP A 83 -12.15 9.49 8.56
CA ASP A 83 -11.41 9.30 7.33
C ASP A 83 -10.08 8.64 7.65
N LEU A 84 -9.58 7.86 6.71
CA LEU A 84 -8.23 7.31 6.78
C LEU A 84 -7.39 7.98 5.70
N VAL A 85 -6.27 8.55 6.09
CA VAL A 85 -5.31 9.13 5.15
C VAL A 85 -3.99 8.40 5.33
N ILE A 86 -3.48 7.85 4.25
CA ILE A 86 -2.22 7.12 4.26
C ILE A 86 -1.31 7.60 3.14
N LYS A 87 -0.01 7.51 3.39
CA LYS A 87 1.00 7.62 2.35
C LYS A 87 1.39 6.21 1.95
N ILE A 88 1.43 5.97 0.67
CA ILE A 88 1.86 4.69 0.12
C ILE A 88 3.15 4.92 -0.65
N HIS A 89 4.22 4.30 -0.17
CA HIS A 89 5.52 4.33 -0.84
C HIS A 89 5.69 2.99 -1.54
N GLU A 90 5.70 3.01 -2.85
CA GLU A 90 5.77 1.78 -3.63
C GLU A 90 7.18 1.57 -4.16
N ALA A 91 7.75 0.42 -3.81
CA ALA A 91 9.09 0.07 -4.28
C ALA A 91 8.97 -0.58 -5.65
N LYS A 92 9.17 0.21 -6.68
CA LYS A 92 9.19 -0.31 -8.05
C LYS A 92 10.59 -0.81 -8.37
N LYS A 93 10.65 -2.01 -8.93
CA LYS A 93 11.93 -2.51 -9.42
C LYS A 93 12.36 -1.66 -10.60
N LYS A 94 13.52 -1.05 -10.48
CA LYS A 94 14.09 -0.34 -11.60
C LYS A 94 14.45 -1.35 -12.69
N LYS A 95 14.05 -1.05 -13.90
CA LYS A 95 14.47 -1.84 -15.04
C LYS A 95 15.97 -1.62 -15.22
N LEU A 96 16.75 -2.68 -15.15
CA LEU A 96 18.18 -2.60 -15.31
C LEU A 96 18.54 -2.22 -16.76
N THR A 97 19.49 -1.32 -16.90
CA THR A 97 20.04 -1.00 -18.21
C THR A 97 20.91 -2.18 -18.67
N LYS A 98 21.16 -2.24 -19.96
CA LYS A 98 22.02 -3.28 -20.51
C LYS A 98 23.40 -3.28 -19.83
N LYS A 99 23.96 -2.10 -19.61
CA LYS A 99 25.24 -1.96 -18.92
C LYS A 99 25.20 -2.50 -17.51
N GLN A 100 24.11 -2.21 -16.78
CA GLN A 100 23.94 -2.70 -15.42
C GLN A 100 23.80 -4.22 -15.37
N MET A 101 23.10 -4.79 -16.33
CA MET A 101 22.97 -6.25 -16.43
C MET A 101 24.32 -6.92 -16.65
N ILE A 102 25.16 -6.34 -17.50
CA ILE A 102 26.48 -6.88 -17.76
C ILE A 102 27.34 -6.82 -16.50
N LEU A 103 27.31 -5.71 -15.78
CA LEU A 103 28.07 -5.56 -14.54
C LEU A 103 27.63 -6.57 -13.50
N LEU A 104 26.32 -6.77 -13.34
CA LEU A 104 25.80 -7.78 -12.42
C LEU A 104 26.23 -9.19 -12.80
N SER A 105 26.23 -9.48 -14.08
CA SER A 105 26.67 -10.77 -14.60
C SER A 105 28.11 -11.06 -14.19
N LYS A 106 28.98 -10.08 -14.30
CA LYS A 106 30.39 -10.22 -13.89
C LYS A 106 30.55 -10.45 -12.40
N TRP A 107 29.70 -9.80 -11.59
CA TRP A 107 29.74 -9.96 -10.15
C TRP A 107 29.31 -11.35 -9.69
N ASN A 108 28.42 -11.96 -10.43
CA ASN A 108 27.84 -13.26 -10.08
C ASN A 108 28.59 -14.45 -10.69
N VAL A 109 29.64 -14.21 -11.41
CA VAL A 109 30.47 -15.27 -11.92
C VAL A 109 31.40 -15.75 -10.82
N GLN A 110 31.16 -16.94 -10.34
CA GLN A 110 32.00 -17.56 -9.30
C GLN A 110 32.60 -18.82 -9.82
#